data_b53c6b77dba69ff1b6a165c0e003745a
#
_entry.id   b53c6b77dba69ff1b6a165c0e003745a
#
_cell.length_a   1.000
_cell.length_b   1.000
_cell.length_c   1.000
_cell.angle_alpha   90.00
_cell.angle_beta   90.00
_cell.angle_gamma   90.00
#
_symmetry.space_group_name_H-M   'P 1'
#
loop_
_entity.id
_entity.type
_entity.pdbx_description
1 polymer ?
#
loop_
_entity_poly.entity_id
_entity_poly.type
_entity_poly.pdbx_seq_one_letter_code
_entity_poly.pdbx_strand_id
1 'polypeptide(L)'
;MKIFHFFKKYGILRNNVYNKKFERGILMILSCQNICKTFVEKPVLQNISFHLNENDRLAIIGYNGAGKSTLLKILIGEISYDEGEISLKKDASIGYLAQHQDHTFHHTIFDELLSVKKEVIELDEQMRTYEQEMKHLTGDALEQKMNQYTNATHRFEQLNGFAYKSEITGILKGLGFSEEDFTKEINTLSGGQRTRVALGKLLLKNPDILLLDEPTNHLDVDSIKWLENYLSHYKGAVIIVSHDRYFLDKIVNKVMEIDQGHSMLFDGNYTTFIEKRDQIKAIRLKEYKHQQQEIKHQQEVIKKLKQFNREKSIKRAESREKALNKIDVLEKPTEYNLSLIHISEPTR
;
A
#
# COMPACT_ATOMS: atom_id res chain seq x y z
N MET A 1 -16.08 21.79 -3.58
CA MET A 1 -16.76 21.77 -4.89
C MET A 1 -15.87 22.26 -6.04
N LYS A 2 -15.07 23.34 -5.90
CA LYS A 2 -14.17 23.89 -6.96
C LYS A 2 -12.96 23.00 -7.27
N ILE A 3 -12.39 22.31 -6.29
CA ILE A 3 -11.28 21.35 -6.46
C ILE A 3 -11.70 20.16 -7.35
N PHE A 4 -12.94 19.70 -7.20
CA PHE A 4 -13.53 18.62 -7.99
C PHE A 4 -13.67 18.99 -9.48
N HIS A 5 -13.99 20.26 -9.77
CA HIS A 5 -14.14 20.78 -11.14
C HIS A 5 -12.79 20.93 -11.84
N PHE A 6 -11.72 21.24 -11.08
CA PHE A 6 -10.35 21.34 -11.56
C PHE A 6 -9.82 19.99 -12.07
N PHE A 7 -9.98 18.94 -11.28
CA PHE A 7 -9.51 17.59 -11.67
C PHE A 7 -10.28 17.01 -12.86
N LYS A 8 -11.55 17.36 -13.02
CA LYS A 8 -12.37 16.98 -14.19
C LYS A 8 -11.88 17.64 -15.47
N LYS A 9 -11.42 18.88 -15.41
CA LYS A 9 -10.94 19.67 -16.56
C LYS A 9 -9.61 19.13 -17.11
N TYR A 10 -8.75 18.54 -16.26
CA TYR A 10 -7.42 18.04 -16.64
C TYR A 10 -7.34 16.52 -16.76
N GLY A 11 -8.48 15.83 -16.76
CA GLY A 11 -8.53 14.37 -16.95
C GLY A 11 -7.97 13.54 -15.78
N ILE A 12 -7.74 14.16 -14.64
CA ILE A 12 -7.11 13.55 -13.45
C ILE A 12 -8.15 12.79 -12.61
N LEU A 13 -9.44 13.17 -12.75
CA LEU A 13 -10.57 12.42 -12.20
C LEU A 13 -11.49 12.01 -13.35
N ARG A 14 -11.46 10.77 -13.76
CA ARG A 14 -12.59 10.15 -14.47
C ARG A 14 -13.71 9.94 -13.44
N ASN A 15 -14.54 10.99 -13.24
CA ASN A 15 -15.81 10.82 -12.59
C ASN A 15 -16.71 9.97 -13.48
N ASN A 16 -16.65 8.67 -13.34
CA ASN A 16 -17.71 7.74 -13.72
C ASN A 16 -17.32 6.27 -13.42
N VAL A 17 -16.72 6.00 -12.25
CA VAL A 17 -16.47 4.61 -11.85
C VAL A 17 -17.60 4.06 -10.96
N TYR A 18 -18.43 4.93 -10.39
CA TYR A 18 -19.49 4.49 -9.47
C TYR A 18 -20.75 3.93 -10.15
N ASN A 19 -20.85 3.95 -11.51
CA ASN A 19 -22.02 3.41 -12.22
C ASN A 19 -21.69 2.66 -13.52
N LYS A 20 -20.48 2.21 -13.76
CA LYS A 20 -20.23 1.22 -14.81
C LYS A 20 -20.29 -0.18 -14.21
N LYS A 21 -21.47 -0.80 -14.40
CA LYS A 21 -21.66 -2.24 -14.43
C LYS A 21 -20.39 -2.94 -14.88
N PHE A 22 -20.01 -3.97 -14.09
CA PHE A 22 -19.29 -5.17 -14.46
C PHE A 22 -18.96 -5.27 -15.97
N GLU A 23 -17.91 -4.59 -16.42
CA GLU A 23 -17.29 -4.92 -17.69
C GLU A 23 -15.99 -5.64 -17.41
N ARG A 24 -16.04 -6.95 -17.64
CA ARG A 24 -14.93 -7.90 -17.76
C ARG A 24 -13.98 -8.05 -16.56
N GLY A 25 -14.33 -8.96 -15.64
CA GLY A 25 -13.32 -9.82 -14.99
C GLY A 25 -12.35 -9.20 -13.98
N ILE A 26 -12.43 -7.91 -13.68
CA ILE A 26 -11.58 -7.29 -12.66
C ILE A 26 -12.35 -7.31 -11.35
N LEU A 27 -12.00 -8.25 -10.46
CA LEU A 27 -12.61 -8.35 -9.15
C LEU A 27 -11.97 -7.31 -8.21
N MET A 28 -12.77 -6.34 -7.77
CA MET A 28 -12.38 -5.42 -6.70
C MET A 28 -12.24 -6.22 -5.40
N ILE A 29 -11.05 -6.13 -4.77
CA ILE A 29 -10.74 -6.88 -3.56
C ILE A 29 -10.88 -6.04 -2.29
N LEU A 30 -10.59 -4.72 -2.39
CA LEU A 30 -10.68 -3.75 -1.30
C LEU A 30 -11.21 -2.43 -1.82
N SER A 31 -12.13 -1.81 -1.06
CA SER A 31 -12.60 -0.44 -1.28
C SER A 31 -12.57 0.33 0.03
N CYS A 32 -11.97 1.51 0.00
CA CYS A 32 -11.99 2.47 1.10
C CYS A 32 -12.69 3.74 0.61
N GLN A 33 -13.65 4.25 1.38
CA GLN A 33 -14.43 5.42 1.02
C GLN A 33 -14.46 6.41 2.18
N ASN A 34 -13.95 7.63 1.94
CA ASN A 34 -13.99 8.76 2.87
C ASN A 34 -13.46 8.44 4.27
N ILE A 35 -12.38 7.66 4.36
CA ILE A 35 -11.80 7.29 5.65
C ILE A 35 -11.19 8.52 6.31
N CYS A 36 -11.66 8.81 7.53
CA CYS A 36 -11.15 9.86 8.39
C CYS A 36 -10.59 9.28 9.69
N LYS A 37 -9.48 9.86 10.17
CA LYS A 37 -8.90 9.54 11.47
C LYS A 37 -8.27 10.76 12.13
N THR A 38 -8.66 10.99 13.39
CA THR A 38 -8.16 12.08 14.22
C THR A 38 -7.54 11.50 15.50
N PHE A 39 -6.39 12.01 15.92
CA PHE A 39 -5.78 11.70 17.21
C PHE A 39 -5.64 12.99 18.02
N VAL A 40 -6.26 13.03 19.22
CA VAL A 40 -6.15 14.17 20.16
C VAL A 40 -6.28 15.51 19.42
N GLU A 41 -7.41 15.72 18.74
CA GLU A 41 -7.76 16.92 17.96
C GLU A 41 -6.92 17.18 16.69
N LYS A 42 -5.92 16.36 16.40
CA LYS A 42 -5.13 16.47 15.18
C LYS A 42 -5.64 15.51 14.10
N PRO A 43 -6.23 16.01 13.01
CA PRO A 43 -6.63 15.16 11.90
C PRO A 43 -5.39 14.58 11.20
N VAL A 44 -5.34 13.25 11.08
CA VAL A 44 -4.24 12.53 10.44
C VAL A 44 -4.64 12.02 9.05
N LEU A 45 -5.89 11.57 8.90
CA LEU A 45 -6.45 11.16 7.62
C LEU A 45 -7.78 11.88 7.41
N GLN A 46 -8.00 12.43 6.21
CA GLN A 46 -9.19 13.21 5.86
C GLN A 46 -9.70 12.76 4.48
N ASN A 47 -10.86 12.11 4.47
CA ASN A 47 -11.55 11.67 3.25
C ASN A 47 -10.67 10.80 2.32
N ILE A 48 -9.90 9.87 2.87
CA ILE A 48 -9.07 8.95 2.09
C ILE A 48 -10.00 7.98 1.35
N SER A 49 -9.89 7.97 0.02
CA SER A 49 -10.72 7.10 -0.83
C SER A 49 -9.88 6.46 -1.92
N PHE A 50 -9.90 5.12 -1.99
CA PHE A 50 -9.24 4.35 -3.05
C PHE A 50 -9.87 2.96 -3.17
N HIS A 51 -9.56 2.28 -4.25
CA HIS A 51 -9.94 0.89 -4.47
C HIS A 51 -8.77 0.08 -5.01
N LEU A 52 -8.75 -1.18 -4.66
CA LEU A 52 -7.78 -2.17 -5.14
C LEU A 52 -8.50 -3.30 -5.84
N ASN A 53 -7.96 -3.70 -6.98
CA ASN A 53 -8.34 -4.91 -7.67
C ASN A 53 -7.30 -6.00 -7.42
N GLU A 54 -7.65 -7.24 -7.73
CA GLU A 54 -6.65 -8.32 -7.82
C GLU A 54 -5.51 -7.90 -8.78
N ASN A 55 -4.29 -8.24 -8.44
CA ASN A 55 -3.07 -7.84 -9.16
C ASN A 55 -2.72 -6.33 -9.13
N ASP A 56 -3.43 -5.48 -8.38
CA ASP A 56 -2.97 -4.11 -8.18
C ASP A 56 -1.75 -4.07 -7.26
N ARG A 57 -0.82 -3.17 -7.61
CA ARG A 57 0.40 -2.87 -6.85
C ARG A 57 0.38 -1.40 -6.49
N LEU A 58 -0.11 -1.08 -5.28
CA LEU A 58 -0.29 0.29 -4.82
C LEU A 58 0.90 0.71 -3.94
N ALA A 59 1.64 1.74 -4.35
CA ALA A 59 2.53 2.45 -3.44
C ALA A 59 1.75 3.49 -2.64
N ILE A 60 1.97 3.54 -1.32
CA ILE A 60 1.55 4.65 -0.47
C ILE A 60 2.78 5.45 -0.11
N ILE A 61 2.81 6.71 -0.55
CA ILE A 61 3.92 7.63 -0.31
C ILE A 61 3.45 8.87 0.45
N GLY A 62 4.39 9.59 1.03
CA GLY A 62 4.13 10.81 1.81
C GLY A 62 5.20 11.02 2.86
N TYR A 63 5.18 12.17 3.52
CA TYR A 63 6.15 12.50 4.58
C TYR A 63 6.03 11.58 5.80
N ASN A 64 7.09 11.56 6.61
CA ASN A 64 7.02 10.91 7.91
C ASN A 64 5.94 11.60 8.76
N GLY A 65 5.04 10.82 9.33
CA GLY A 65 3.89 11.33 10.05
C GLY A 65 2.67 11.73 9.18
N ALA A 66 2.70 11.54 7.86
CA ALA A 66 1.56 11.81 6.97
C ALA A 66 0.35 10.87 7.16
N GLY A 67 0.49 9.81 7.97
CA GLY A 67 -0.61 8.86 8.21
C GLY A 67 -0.50 7.54 7.45
N LYS A 68 0.63 7.27 6.76
CA LYS A 68 0.83 6.02 5.97
C LYS A 68 0.63 4.76 6.83
N SER A 69 1.41 4.59 7.89
CA SER A 69 1.30 3.43 8.79
C SER A 69 -0.02 3.42 9.56
N THR A 70 -0.63 4.59 9.83
CA THR A 70 -1.98 4.68 10.41
C THR A 70 -3.00 4.08 9.47
N LEU A 71 -2.93 4.39 8.17
CA LEU A 71 -3.81 3.81 7.17
C LEU A 71 -3.64 2.30 7.08
N LEU A 72 -2.39 1.78 7.05
CA LEU A 72 -2.14 0.34 7.05
C LEU A 72 -2.75 -0.34 8.29
N LYS A 73 -2.58 0.25 9.49
CA LYS A 73 -3.15 -0.27 10.74
C LYS A 73 -4.68 -0.24 10.77
N ILE A 74 -5.31 0.75 10.11
CA ILE A 74 -6.76 0.78 9.93
C ILE A 74 -7.20 -0.37 9.02
N LEU A 75 -6.49 -0.63 7.93
CA LEU A 75 -6.83 -1.70 6.98
C LEU A 75 -6.80 -3.10 7.60
N ILE A 76 -5.90 -3.33 8.58
CA ILE A 76 -5.81 -4.60 9.31
C ILE A 76 -6.69 -4.65 10.56
N GLY A 77 -7.40 -3.55 10.88
CA GLY A 77 -8.30 -3.47 12.03
C GLY A 77 -7.61 -3.23 13.38
N GLU A 78 -6.30 -2.91 13.41
CA GLU A 78 -5.59 -2.57 14.66
C GLU A 78 -6.01 -1.20 15.21
N ILE A 79 -6.40 -0.28 14.34
CA ILE A 79 -6.88 1.05 14.70
C ILE A 79 -8.25 1.28 14.06
N SER A 80 -9.22 1.76 14.84
CA SER A 80 -10.51 2.19 14.31
C SER A 80 -10.40 3.49 13.53
N TYR A 81 -11.18 3.64 12.48
CA TYR A 81 -11.40 4.92 11.81
C TYR A 81 -12.61 5.64 12.43
N ASP A 82 -12.69 6.97 12.25
CA ASP A 82 -13.75 7.79 12.86
C ASP A 82 -14.95 7.94 11.91
N GLU A 83 -14.70 8.06 10.60
CA GLU A 83 -15.71 8.16 9.54
C GLU A 83 -15.28 7.40 8.31
N GLY A 84 -16.24 7.02 7.46
CA GLY A 84 -16.03 6.36 6.20
C GLY A 84 -16.47 4.90 6.19
N GLU A 85 -16.08 4.17 5.15
CA GLU A 85 -16.42 2.76 4.95
C GLU A 85 -15.26 2.00 4.32
N ILE A 86 -15.00 0.80 4.84
CA ILE A 86 -14.05 -0.15 4.27
C ILE A 86 -14.82 -1.42 3.91
N SER A 87 -14.77 -1.77 2.63
CA SER A 87 -15.39 -3.00 2.11
C SER A 87 -14.30 -3.92 1.58
N LEU A 88 -14.25 -5.14 2.10
CA LEU A 88 -13.35 -6.20 1.70
C LEU A 88 -14.15 -7.29 0.97
N LYS A 89 -13.57 -7.90 -0.08
CA LYS A 89 -14.14 -9.08 -0.73
C LYS A 89 -14.36 -10.17 0.32
N LYS A 90 -15.51 -10.85 0.25
CA LYS A 90 -15.82 -11.96 1.17
C LYS A 90 -14.71 -13.00 1.16
N ASP A 91 -14.31 -13.45 2.33
CA ASP A 91 -13.27 -14.45 2.59
C ASP A 91 -11.84 -14.05 2.14
N ALA A 92 -11.62 -12.77 1.74
CA ALA A 92 -10.29 -12.30 1.41
C ALA A 92 -9.41 -12.15 2.67
N SER A 93 -8.20 -12.66 2.58
CA SER A 93 -7.19 -12.61 3.63
C SER A 93 -6.27 -11.40 3.48
N ILE A 94 -5.94 -10.73 4.58
CA ILE A 94 -4.96 -9.64 4.62
C ILE A 94 -3.74 -10.10 5.42
N GLY A 95 -2.56 -9.92 4.83
CA GLY A 95 -1.30 -10.14 5.52
C GLY A 95 -0.54 -8.83 5.68
N TYR A 96 0.03 -8.57 6.84
CA TYR A 96 0.75 -7.35 7.15
C TYR A 96 2.14 -7.62 7.72
N LEU A 97 3.14 -6.96 7.15
CA LEU A 97 4.48 -6.88 7.71
C LEU A 97 4.64 -5.56 8.45
N ALA A 98 4.63 -5.61 9.79
CA ALA A 98 4.93 -4.46 10.62
C ALA A 98 6.43 -4.18 10.68
N GLN A 99 6.81 -2.92 10.83
CA GLN A 99 8.21 -2.49 10.95
C GLN A 99 8.92 -3.07 12.18
N HIS A 100 8.17 -3.42 13.24
CA HIS A 100 8.68 -4.06 14.45
C HIS A 100 7.73 -5.17 14.89
N GLN A 101 8.26 -6.38 15.05
CA GLN A 101 7.56 -7.51 15.65
C GLN A 101 8.42 -8.07 16.79
N ASP A 102 7.92 -7.91 18.03
CA ASP A 102 8.52 -8.53 19.22
C ASP A 102 7.81 -9.86 19.49
N HIS A 103 8.42 -10.95 19.05
CA HIS A 103 7.97 -12.29 19.39
C HIS A 103 9.15 -13.10 19.93
N THR A 104 8.97 -13.70 21.10
CA THR A 104 9.90 -14.68 21.68
C THR A 104 9.53 -16.07 21.14
N PHE A 105 10.36 -16.63 20.27
CA PHE A 105 10.16 -17.96 19.71
C PHE A 105 11.34 -18.87 20.02
N HIS A 106 11.06 -20.12 20.40
CA HIS A 106 12.04 -21.17 20.65
C HIS A 106 12.14 -22.14 19.45
N HIS A 107 11.95 -21.63 18.23
CA HIS A 107 11.99 -22.42 16.99
C HIS A 107 13.15 -21.99 16.10
N THR A 108 13.57 -22.91 15.24
CA THR A 108 14.54 -22.57 14.19
C THR A 108 13.88 -21.70 13.11
N ILE A 109 14.69 -21.04 12.28
CA ILE A 109 14.19 -20.25 11.14
C ILE A 109 13.31 -21.12 10.24
N PHE A 110 13.75 -22.36 9.95
CA PHE A 110 13.00 -23.27 9.08
C PHE A 110 11.66 -23.68 9.72
N ASP A 111 11.67 -24.03 11.01
CA ASP A 111 10.46 -24.45 11.74
C ASP A 111 9.42 -23.32 11.81
N GLU A 112 9.87 -22.07 11.92
CA GLU A 112 8.98 -20.90 11.93
C GLU A 112 8.20 -20.75 10.61
N LEU A 113 8.90 -20.92 9.46
CA LEU A 113 8.21 -20.91 8.18
C LEU A 113 7.37 -22.18 8.00
N LEU A 114 7.87 -23.32 8.47
CA LEU A 114 7.17 -24.59 8.42
C LEU A 114 5.82 -24.54 9.14
N SER A 115 5.74 -23.77 10.24
CA SER A 115 4.49 -23.57 11.00
C SER A 115 3.32 -23.01 10.17
N VAL A 116 3.60 -22.34 9.05
CA VAL A 116 2.58 -21.85 8.11
C VAL A 116 1.91 -22.98 7.34
N LYS A 117 2.63 -24.07 7.11
CA LYS A 117 2.18 -25.23 6.34
C LYS A 117 1.66 -26.36 7.24
N LYS A 118 1.13 -26.05 8.42
CA LYS A 118 0.68 -27.02 9.41
C LYS A 118 -0.32 -28.04 8.82
N GLU A 119 -1.33 -27.57 8.07
CA GLU A 119 -2.31 -28.45 7.41
C GLU A 119 -1.64 -29.42 6.43
N VAL A 120 -0.63 -28.99 5.70
CA VAL A 120 0.11 -29.83 4.74
C VAL A 120 0.90 -30.91 5.48
N ILE A 121 1.52 -30.57 6.62
CA ILE A 121 2.28 -31.51 7.44
C ILE A 121 1.35 -32.55 8.05
N GLU A 122 0.23 -32.12 8.61
CA GLU A 122 -0.79 -33.01 9.19
C GLU A 122 -1.32 -34.00 8.14
N LEU A 123 -1.55 -33.54 6.91
CA LEU A 123 -1.96 -34.40 5.80
C LEU A 123 -0.88 -35.40 5.40
N ASP A 124 0.40 -34.99 5.32
CA ASP A 124 1.52 -35.91 5.04
C ASP A 124 1.63 -37.02 6.09
N GLU A 125 1.49 -36.67 7.37
CA GLU A 125 1.48 -37.64 8.47
C GLU A 125 0.26 -38.58 8.41
N GLN A 126 -0.91 -38.07 8.11
CA GLN A 126 -2.13 -38.86 7.94
C GLN A 126 -1.99 -39.84 6.77
N MET A 127 -1.49 -39.40 5.64
CA MET A 127 -1.25 -40.25 4.47
C MET A 127 -0.31 -41.41 4.81
N ARG A 128 0.80 -41.13 5.50
CA ARG A 128 1.74 -42.18 5.96
C ARG A 128 1.09 -43.17 6.93
N THR A 129 0.24 -42.67 7.83
CA THR A 129 -0.50 -43.52 8.75
C THR A 129 -1.48 -44.42 7.99
N TYR A 130 -2.23 -43.88 7.04
CA TYR A 130 -3.16 -44.67 6.20
C TYR A 130 -2.42 -45.73 5.37
N GLU A 131 -1.23 -45.41 4.81
CA GLU A 131 -0.40 -46.37 4.09
C GLU A 131 0.02 -47.55 4.98
N GLN A 132 0.35 -47.30 6.25
CA GLN A 132 0.72 -48.38 7.19
C GLN A 132 -0.50 -49.21 7.59
N GLU A 133 -1.64 -48.57 7.90
CA GLU A 133 -2.86 -49.26 8.29
C GLU A 133 -3.39 -50.15 7.16
N MET A 134 -3.36 -49.69 5.91
CA MET A 134 -3.80 -50.44 4.73
C MET A 134 -3.05 -51.77 4.55
N LYS A 135 -1.82 -51.90 5.03
CA LYS A 135 -1.04 -53.17 4.96
C LYS A 135 -1.70 -54.32 5.74
N HIS A 136 -2.52 -54.02 6.71
CA HIS A 136 -3.11 -54.98 7.63
C HIS A 136 -4.63 -55.10 7.47
N LEU A 137 -5.24 -54.35 6.55
CA LEU A 137 -6.70 -54.33 6.30
C LEU A 137 -7.05 -55.15 5.06
N THR A 138 -8.26 -55.72 5.06
CA THR A 138 -8.83 -56.46 3.94
C THR A 138 -10.34 -56.17 3.80
N GLY A 139 -10.95 -56.41 2.62
CA GLY A 139 -12.36 -56.17 2.38
C GLY A 139 -12.80 -54.72 2.52
N ASP A 140 -14.02 -54.52 3.04
CA ASP A 140 -14.66 -53.19 3.12
C ASP A 140 -13.86 -52.18 3.97
N ALA A 141 -13.12 -52.67 4.99
CA ALA A 141 -12.26 -51.81 5.80
C ALA A 141 -11.08 -51.26 5.01
N LEU A 142 -10.50 -52.03 4.10
CA LEU A 142 -9.45 -51.58 3.19
C LEU A 142 -9.99 -50.52 2.22
N GLU A 143 -11.17 -50.76 1.64
CA GLU A 143 -11.81 -49.85 0.70
C GLU A 143 -12.11 -48.47 1.36
N GLN A 144 -12.65 -48.46 2.56
CA GLN A 144 -12.86 -47.24 3.31
C GLN A 144 -11.57 -46.49 3.58
N LYS A 145 -10.47 -47.17 3.93
CA LYS A 145 -9.19 -46.55 4.19
C LYS A 145 -8.56 -45.99 2.92
N MET A 146 -8.69 -46.70 1.79
CA MET A 146 -8.25 -46.20 0.47
C MET A 146 -8.99 -44.92 0.06
N ASN A 147 -10.30 -44.82 0.34
CA ASN A 147 -11.06 -43.59 0.09
C ASN A 147 -10.56 -42.43 0.96
N GLN A 148 -10.27 -42.67 2.24
CA GLN A 148 -9.67 -41.65 3.13
C GLN A 148 -8.31 -41.19 2.62
N TYR A 149 -7.43 -42.12 2.23
CA TYR A 149 -6.12 -41.82 1.64
C TYR A 149 -6.24 -40.96 0.37
N THR A 150 -7.15 -41.35 -0.53
CA THR A 150 -7.39 -40.62 -1.78
C THR A 150 -7.83 -39.19 -1.52
N ASN A 151 -8.77 -38.99 -0.57
CA ASN A 151 -9.22 -37.65 -0.20
C ASN A 151 -8.10 -36.80 0.43
N ALA A 152 -7.29 -37.41 1.31
CA ALA A 152 -6.13 -36.72 1.91
C ALA A 152 -5.09 -36.35 0.83
N THR A 153 -4.81 -37.24 -0.12
CA THR A 153 -3.90 -36.98 -1.25
C THR A 153 -4.39 -35.84 -2.12
N HIS A 154 -5.66 -35.84 -2.49
CA HIS A 154 -6.24 -34.73 -3.27
C HIS A 154 -6.13 -33.39 -2.54
N ARG A 155 -6.40 -33.38 -1.22
CA ARG A 155 -6.25 -32.16 -0.42
C ARG A 155 -4.81 -31.70 -0.33
N PHE A 156 -3.88 -32.64 -0.15
CA PHE A 156 -2.45 -32.38 -0.13
C PHE A 156 -1.94 -31.80 -1.44
N GLU A 157 -2.39 -32.32 -2.58
CA GLU A 157 -2.09 -31.79 -3.91
C GLU A 157 -2.65 -30.37 -4.12
N GLN A 158 -3.91 -30.13 -3.72
CA GLN A 158 -4.52 -28.80 -3.79
C GLN A 158 -3.72 -27.73 -3.01
N LEU A 159 -3.11 -28.12 -1.91
CA LEU A 159 -2.27 -27.26 -1.07
C LEU A 159 -0.81 -27.19 -1.53
N ASN A 160 -0.51 -27.75 -2.72
CA ASN A 160 0.84 -27.86 -3.26
C ASN A 160 1.82 -28.57 -2.30
N GLY A 161 1.32 -29.63 -1.65
CA GLY A 161 2.02 -30.36 -0.59
C GLY A 161 3.36 -30.95 -0.99
N PHE A 162 3.57 -31.33 -2.25
CA PHE A 162 4.85 -31.87 -2.70
C PHE A 162 5.98 -30.84 -2.77
N ALA A 163 5.65 -29.55 -2.87
CA ALA A 163 6.61 -28.47 -3.08
C ALA A 163 6.91 -27.63 -1.83
N TYR A 164 6.19 -27.82 -0.71
CA TYR A 164 6.25 -26.90 0.43
C TYR A 164 7.65 -26.71 1.02
N LYS A 165 8.49 -27.77 1.07
CA LYS A 165 9.87 -27.67 1.57
C LYS A 165 10.76 -26.85 0.62
N SER A 166 10.59 -27.06 -0.68
CA SER A 166 11.32 -26.29 -1.70
C SER A 166 10.88 -24.84 -1.73
N GLU A 167 9.60 -24.57 -1.50
CA GLU A 167 9.01 -23.22 -1.40
C GLU A 167 9.60 -22.46 -0.19
N ILE A 168 9.65 -23.09 0.99
CA ILE A 168 10.30 -22.54 2.19
C ILE A 168 11.78 -22.24 1.91
N THR A 169 12.51 -23.22 1.37
CA THR A 169 13.94 -23.07 1.04
C THR A 169 14.16 -21.93 0.04
N GLY A 170 13.34 -21.85 -1.00
CA GLY A 170 13.41 -20.81 -2.01
C GLY A 170 13.19 -19.40 -1.44
N ILE A 171 12.20 -19.24 -0.56
CA ILE A 171 11.92 -17.95 0.12
C ILE A 171 13.09 -17.58 1.05
N LEU A 172 13.59 -18.51 1.86
CA LEU A 172 14.71 -18.24 2.78
C LEU A 172 15.98 -17.85 2.02
N LYS A 173 16.35 -18.59 0.98
CA LYS A 173 17.50 -18.26 0.12
C LYS A 173 17.30 -16.90 -0.57
N GLY A 174 16.12 -16.64 -1.08
CA GLY A 174 15.78 -15.35 -1.70
C GLY A 174 15.88 -14.16 -0.75
N LEU A 175 15.64 -14.37 0.54
CA LEU A 175 15.81 -13.37 1.59
C LEU A 175 17.22 -13.32 2.19
N GLY A 176 18.20 -13.99 1.55
CA GLY A 176 19.62 -13.93 1.91
C GLY A 176 20.02 -14.79 3.10
N PHE A 177 19.27 -15.88 3.40
CA PHE A 177 19.68 -16.89 4.37
C PHE A 177 20.41 -18.05 3.66
N SER A 178 21.53 -18.48 4.22
CA SER A 178 22.24 -19.71 3.80
C SER A 178 21.53 -20.94 4.38
N GLU A 179 21.82 -22.13 3.84
CA GLU A 179 21.29 -23.38 4.40
C GLU A 179 21.72 -23.62 5.86
N GLU A 180 22.94 -23.15 6.21
CA GLU A 180 23.46 -23.21 7.58
C GLU A 180 22.65 -22.35 8.55
N ASP A 181 22.02 -21.27 8.06
CA ASP A 181 21.19 -20.40 8.89
C ASP A 181 19.85 -21.05 9.26
N PHE A 182 19.35 -22.00 8.47
CA PHE A 182 18.01 -22.57 8.64
C PHE A 182 17.79 -23.22 10.01
N THR A 183 18.85 -23.75 10.61
CA THR A 183 18.82 -24.40 11.93
C THR A 183 19.08 -23.44 13.08
N LYS A 184 19.35 -22.15 12.80
CA LYS A 184 19.55 -21.15 13.86
C LYS A 184 18.23 -20.84 14.56
N GLU A 185 18.29 -20.68 15.87
CA GLU A 185 17.15 -20.24 16.67
C GLU A 185 16.84 -18.76 16.40
N ILE A 186 15.56 -18.42 16.28
CA ILE A 186 15.09 -17.06 16.00
C ILE A 186 15.56 -16.06 17.06
N ASN A 187 15.66 -16.50 18.33
CA ASN A 187 16.10 -15.65 19.45
C ASN A 187 17.56 -15.17 19.29
N THR A 188 18.37 -15.89 18.54
CA THR A 188 19.79 -15.55 18.28
C THR A 188 19.97 -14.55 17.13
N LEU A 189 18.92 -14.29 16.37
CA LEU A 189 18.94 -13.44 15.20
C LEU A 189 18.97 -11.95 15.56
N SER A 190 19.63 -11.15 14.71
CA SER A 190 19.51 -9.68 14.76
C SER A 190 18.09 -9.24 14.45
N GLY A 191 17.73 -8.00 14.82
CA GLY A 191 16.42 -7.42 14.52
C GLY A 191 16.09 -7.46 13.01
N GLY A 192 17.06 -7.11 12.16
CA GLY A 192 16.89 -7.17 10.70
C GLY A 192 16.69 -8.58 10.17
N GLN A 193 17.39 -9.57 10.73
CA GLN A 193 17.19 -10.97 10.36
C GLN A 193 15.79 -11.46 10.78
N ARG A 194 15.32 -11.09 11.96
CA ARG A 194 13.95 -11.42 12.42
C ARG A 194 12.88 -10.82 11.49
N THR A 195 13.07 -9.57 11.05
CA THR A 195 12.18 -8.94 10.08
C THR A 195 12.16 -9.70 8.75
N ARG A 196 13.33 -10.18 8.27
CA ARG A 196 13.40 -11.03 7.05
C ARG A 196 12.68 -12.36 7.21
N VAL A 197 12.80 -13.03 8.37
CA VAL A 197 12.03 -14.26 8.67
C VAL A 197 10.54 -13.99 8.68
N ALA A 198 10.10 -12.90 9.32
CA ALA A 198 8.70 -12.47 9.34
C ALA A 198 8.17 -12.18 7.94
N LEU A 199 8.95 -11.51 7.10
CA LEU A 199 8.63 -11.30 5.68
C LEU A 199 8.48 -12.65 4.96
N GLY A 200 9.42 -13.56 5.12
CA GLY A 200 9.36 -14.90 4.52
C GLY A 200 8.11 -15.68 4.93
N LYS A 201 7.77 -15.64 6.21
CA LYS A 201 6.55 -16.24 6.76
C LYS A 201 5.29 -15.64 6.13
N LEU A 202 5.27 -14.32 5.96
CA LEU A 202 4.16 -13.60 5.35
C LEU A 202 4.01 -13.95 3.86
N LEU A 203 5.10 -13.98 3.10
CA LEU A 203 5.10 -14.35 1.69
C LEU A 203 4.63 -15.81 1.50
N LEU A 204 5.06 -16.72 2.37
CA LEU A 204 4.67 -18.14 2.34
C LEU A 204 3.17 -18.35 2.61
N LYS A 205 2.54 -17.48 3.43
CA LYS A 205 1.09 -17.48 3.67
C LYS A 205 0.28 -17.12 2.42
N ASN A 206 0.88 -16.36 1.52
CA ASN A 206 0.29 -15.92 0.25
C ASN A 206 -1.13 -15.33 0.40
N PRO A 207 -1.34 -14.28 1.23
CA PRO A 207 -2.64 -13.67 1.44
C PRO A 207 -3.17 -12.98 0.18
N ASP A 208 -4.49 -12.78 0.08
CA ASP A 208 -5.11 -12.08 -1.05
C ASP A 208 -4.70 -10.60 -1.13
N ILE A 209 -4.42 -9.97 0.00
CA ILE A 209 -3.89 -8.61 0.09
C ILE A 209 -2.64 -8.62 0.97
N LEU A 210 -1.53 -8.18 0.40
CA LEU A 210 -0.23 -8.09 1.07
C LEU A 210 0.09 -6.63 1.40
N LEU A 211 0.24 -6.31 2.69
CA LEU A 211 0.62 -4.98 3.17
C LEU A 211 2.07 -5.00 3.65
N LEU A 212 2.92 -4.20 3.03
CA LEU A 212 4.35 -4.13 3.32
C LEU A 212 4.74 -2.71 3.77
N ASP A 213 5.22 -2.57 4.99
CA ASP A 213 5.74 -1.30 5.52
C ASP A 213 7.27 -1.35 5.56
N GLU A 214 7.92 -0.60 4.64
CA GLU A 214 9.37 -0.54 4.42
C GLU A 214 10.04 -1.94 4.24
N PRO A 215 9.57 -2.78 3.28
CA PRO A 215 10.04 -4.15 3.15
C PRO A 215 11.49 -4.29 2.70
N THR A 216 12.07 -3.24 2.12
CA THR A 216 13.48 -3.21 1.65
C THR A 216 14.47 -2.95 2.77
N ASN A 217 14.01 -2.50 3.94
CA ASN A 217 14.88 -2.29 5.08
C ASN A 217 15.53 -3.61 5.51
N HIS A 218 16.82 -3.59 5.74
CA HIS A 218 17.62 -4.76 6.14
C HIS A 218 17.80 -5.85 5.07
N LEU A 219 17.42 -5.59 3.81
CA LEU A 219 17.71 -6.47 2.67
C LEU A 219 18.98 -6.00 1.95
N ASP A 220 19.77 -6.94 1.50
CA ASP A 220 20.84 -6.68 0.54
C ASP A 220 20.30 -6.54 -0.89
N VAL A 221 21.17 -6.12 -1.82
CA VAL A 221 20.78 -5.85 -3.21
C VAL A 221 20.18 -7.07 -3.91
N ASP A 222 20.70 -8.26 -3.62
CA ASP A 222 20.23 -9.47 -4.29
C ASP A 222 18.89 -9.94 -3.71
N SER A 223 18.69 -9.81 -2.40
CA SER A 223 17.39 -10.04 -1.75
C SER A 223 16.33 -9.05 -2.22
N ILE A 224 16.68 -7.76 -2.44
CA ILE A 224 15.75 -6.77 -3.02
C ILE A 224 15.34 -7.19 -4.43
N LYS A 225 16.28 -7.57 -5.31
CA LYS A 225 15.97 -8.06 -6.67
C LYS A 225 15.08 -9.30 -6.65
N TRP A 226 15.35 -10.22 -5.73
CA TRP A 226 14.52 -11.39 -5.57
C TRP A 226 13.08 -11.00 -5.13
N LEU A 227 12.95 -10.10 -4.16
CA LEU A 227 11.65 -9.61 -3.70
C LEU A 227 10.90 -8.86 -4.82
N GLU A 228 11.58 -8.03 -5.62
CA GLU A 228 11.01 -7.39 -6.81
C GLU A 228 10.39 -8.43 -7.75
N ASN A 229 11.16 -9.48 -8.07
CA ASN A 229 10.69 -10.55 -8.95
C ASN A 229 9.52 -11.32 -8.32
N TYR A 230 9.58 -11.64 -7.04
CA TYR A 230 8.50 -12.32 -6.31
C TYR A 230 7.19 -11.50 -6.36
N LEU A 231 7.27 -10.21 -6.00
CA LEU A 231 6.10 -9.32 -5.96
C LEU A 231 5.52 -9.02 -7.35
N SER A 232 6.34 -9.01 -8.40
CA SER A 232 5.86 -8.82 -9.77
C SER A 232 4.95 -9.96 -10.24
N HIS A 233 5.20 -11.19 -9.74
CA HIS A 233 4.41 -12.39 -10.07
C HIS A 233 3.36 -12.74 -9.01
N TYR A 234 3.24 -11.94 -7.96
CA TYR A 234 2.27 -12.16 -6.90
C TYR A 234 0.84 -12.08 -7.44
N LYS A 235 -0.02 -13.05 -7.14
CA LYS A 235 -1.39 -13.10 -7.68
C LYS A 235 -2.38 -12.18 -6.96
N GLY A 236 -2.16 -11.92 -5.67
CA GLY A 236 -2.98 -11.02 -4.86
C GLY A 236 -2.67 -9.54 -5.13
N ALA A 237 -3.39 -8.64 -4.45
CA ALA A 237 -3.08 -7.23 -4.41
C ALA A 237 -1.93 -6.94 -3.43
N VAL A 238 -1.13 -5.92 -3.72
CA VAL A 238 -0.03 -5.51 -2.84
C VAL A 238 -0.14 -4.02 -2.54
N ILE A 239 -0.05 -3.65 -1.26
CA ILE A 239 0.12 -2.26 -0.82
C ILE A 239 1.51 -2.15 -0.21
N ILE A 240 2.29 -1.20 -0.69
CA ILE A 240 3.68 -1.00 -0.28
C ILE A 240 3.86 0.43 0.22
N VAL A 241 4.40 0.58 1.42
CA VAL A 241 5.00 1.83 1.89
C VAL A 241 6.50 1.66 1.77
N SER A 242 7.18 2.49 0.98
CA SER A 242 8.64 2.47 0.86
C SER A 242 9.19 3.85 0.45
N HIS A 243 10.41 4.10 0.85
CA HIS A 243 11.21 5.25 0.41
C HIS A 243 12.14 4.90 -0.77
N ASP A 244 12.26 3.63 -1.12
CA ASP A 244 13.08 3.17 -2.24
C ASP A 244 12.34 3.38 -3.58
N ARG A 245 12.75 4.42 -4.31
CA ARG A 245 12.14 4.82 -5.58
C ARG A 245 12.34 3.79 -6.68
N TYR A 246 13.50 3.14 -6.73
CA TYR A 246 13.83 2.15 -7.75
C TYR A 246 13.00 0.88 -7.56
N PHE A 247 12.86 0.45 -6.31
CA PHE A 247 12.00 -0.67 -5.94
C PHE A 247 10.54 -0.41 -6.32
N LEU A 248 10.00 0.77 -5.95
CA LEU A 248 8.64 1.13 -6.29
C LEU A 248 8.41 1.22 -7.79
N ASP A 249 9.33 1.85 -8.54
CA ASP A 249 9.15 2.06 -9.98
C ASP A 249 9.03 0.77 -10.78
N LYS A 250 9.69 -0.30 -10.33
CA LYS A 250 9.63 -1.62 -10.96
C LYS A 250 8.35 -2.41 -10.67
N ILE A 251 7.76 -2.21 -9.49
CA ILE A 251 6.70 -3.08 -9.02
C ILE A 251 5.33 -2.44 -9.17
N VAL A 252 5.20 -1.14 -8.87
CA VAL A 252 3.89 -0.52 -8.69
C VAL A 252 3.24 -0.13 -10.01
N ASN A 253 1.92 -0.29 -10.07
CA ASN A 253 1.07 0.20 -11.16
C ASN A 253 0.10 1.29 -10.70
N LYS A 254 0.08 1.58 -9.40
CA LYS A 254 -0.68 2.68 -8.79
C LYS A 254 0.14 3.34 -7.70
N VAL A 255 0.02 4.66 -7.59
CA VAL A 255 0.68 5.44 -6.52
C VAL A 255 -0.34 6.32 -5.84
N MET A 256 -0.42 6.27 -4.51
CA MET A 256 -1.22 7.15 -3.69
C MET A 256 -0.29 8.02 -2.83
N GLU A 257 -0.34 9.32 -3.05
CA GLU A 257 0.34 10.29 -2.20
C GLU A 257 -0.59 10.72 -1.08
N ILE A 258 -0.13 10.64 0.17
CA ILE A 258 -0.81 11.21 1.33
C ILE A 258 -0.07 12.47 1.73
N ASP A 259 -0.73 13.62 1.65
CA ASP A 259 -0.21 14.92 2.03
C ASP A 259 -1.24 15.67 2.87
N GLN A 260 -0.83 16.15 4.06
CA GLN A 260 -1.68 16.86 5.02
C GLN A 260 -3.04 16.16 5.29
N GLY A 261 -3.01 14.84 5.38
CA GLY A 261 -4.20 14.02 5.64
C GLY A 261 -5.07 13.74 4.41
N HIS A 262 -4.81 14.33 3.26
CA HIS A 262 -5.53 14.08 2.01
C HIS A 262 -4.78 13.12 1.11
N SER A 263 -5.50 12.36 0.29
CA SER A 263 -4.89 11.44 -0.68
C SER A 263 -5.11 11.87 -2.12
N MET A 264 -4.10 11.62 -2.95
CA MET A 264 -4.21 11.66 -4.41
C MET A 264 -3.75 10.32 -4.99
N LEU A 265 -4.61 9.67 -5.77
CA LEU A 265 -4.34 8.41 -6.44
C LEU A 265 -3.96 8.66 -7.91
N PHE A 266 -2.90 7.99 -8.36
CA PHE A 266 -2.41 8.05 -9.73
C PHE A 266 -2.26 6.63 -10.29
N ASP A 267 -2.71 6.44 -11.51
CA ASP A 267 -2.44 5.22 -12.27
C ASP A 267 -1.10 5.35 -12.99
N GLY A 268 -0.25 4.37 -12.84
CA GLY A 268 1.08 4.30 -13.41
C GLY A 268 2.16 3.95 -12.38
N ASN A 269 3.42 3.83 -12.86
CA ASN A 269 4.58 3.59 -12.01
C ASN A 269 5.03 4.87 -11.28
N TYR A 270 6.06 4.74 -10.46
CA TYR A 270 6.56 5.86 -9.63
C TYR A 270 7.10 7.02 -10.49
N THR A 271 7.80 6.75 -11.58
CA THR A 271 8.31 7.78 -12.51
C THR A 271 7.17 8.58 -13.12
N THR A 272 6.16 7.92 -13.67
CA THR A 272 4.96 8.58 -14.24
C THR A 272 4.21 9.42 -13.20
N PHE A 273 4.15 8.95 -11.95
CA PHE A 273 3.58 9.72 -10.84
C PHE A 273 4.34 11.02 -10.61
N ILE A 274 5.69 10.99 -10.53
CA ILE A 274 6.51 12.18 -10.31
C ILE A 274 6.28 13.23 -11.41
N GLU A 275 6.29 12.80 -12.66
CA GLU A 275 6.04 13.71 -13.81
C GLU A 275 4.67 14.39 -13.72
N LYS A 276 3.61 13.61 -13.47
CA LYS A 276 2.24 14.15 -13.31
C LYS A 276 2.13 15.08 -12.11
N ARG A 277 2.70 14.70 -10.98
CA ARG A 277 2.72 15.52 -9.76
C ARG A 277 3.39 16.87 -9.99
N ASP A 278 4.56 16.87 -10.65
CA ASP A 278 5.32 18.09 -10.90
C ASP A 278 4.60 19.00 -11.90
N GLN A 279 3.94 18.44 -12.92
CA GLN A 279 3.05 19.19 -13.81
C GLN A 279 1.88 19.86 -13.03
N ILE A 280 1.22 19.13 -12.15
CA ILE A 280 0.11 19.67 -11.33
C ILE A 280 0.63 20.80 -10.41
N LYS A 281 1.79 20.61 -9.79
CA LYS A 281 2.43 21.64 -8.94
C LYS A 281 2.76 22.90 -9.74
N ALA A 282 3.33 22.74 -10.93
CA ALA A 282 3.65 23.86 -11.81
C ALA A 282 2.40 24.66 -12.23
N ILE A 283 1.30 23.96 -12.57
CA ILE A 283 0.02 24.59 -12.90
C ILE A 283 -0.54 25.36 -11.70
N ARG A 284 -0.61 24.73 -10.52
CA ARG A 284 -1.10 25.38 -9.28
C ARG A 284 -0.28 26.61 -8.91
N LEU A 285 1.05 26.53 -9.03
CA LEU A 285 1.93 27.67 -8.78
C LEU A 285 1.70 28.81 -9.77
N LYS A 286 1.45 28.51 -11.03
CA LYS A 286 1.13 29.49 -12.05
C LYS A 286 -0.23 30.18 -11.76
N GLU A 287 -1.24 29.41 -11.41
CA GLU A 287 -2.57 29.94 -11.03
C GLU A 287 -2.49 30.82 -9.78
N TYR A 288 -1.76 30.38 -8.76
CA TYR A 288 -1.51 31.18 -7.55
C TYR A 288 -0.84 32.52 -7.90
N LYS A 289 0.26 32.49 -8.66
CA LYS A 289 0.96 33.72 -9.08
C LYS A 289 0.06 34.66 -9.88
N HIS A 290 -0.73 34.12 -10.80
CA HIS A 290 -1.68 34.91 -11.58
C HIS A 290 -2.74 35.56 -10.69
N GLN A 291 -3.33 34.80 -9.77
CA GLN A 291 -4.31 35.34 -8.83
C GLN A 291 -3.71 36.44 -7.93
N GLN A 292 -2.48 36.24 -7.42
CA GLN A 292 -1.82 37.25 -6.60
C GLN A 292 -1.52 38.54 -7.38
N GLN A 293 -1.15 38.43 -8.65
CA GLN A 293 -0.96 39.60 -9.51
C GLN A 293 -2.26 40.34 -9.76
N GLU A 294 -3.36 39.60 -10.01
CA GLU A 294 -4.69 40.19 -10.19
C GLU A 294 -5.19 40.89 -8.93
N ILE A 295 -5.05 40.26 -7.76
CA ILE A 295 -5.40 40.86 -6.46
C ILE A 295 -4.63 42.17 -6.26
N LYS A 296 -3.31 42.16 -6.48
CA LYS A 296 -2.45 43.34 -6.36
C LYS A 296 -2.88 44.45 -7.31
N HIS A 297 -3.15 44.11 -8.57
CA HIS A 297 -3.65 45.07 -9.56
C HIS A 297 -4.98 45.70 -9.13
N GLN A 298 -5.94 44.92 -8.70
CA GLN A 298 -7.24 45.42 -8.21
C GLN A 298 -7.07 46.34 -6.99
N GLN A 299 -6.18 45.98 -6.06
CA GLN A 299 -5.87 46.82 -4.89
C GLN A 299 -5.27 48.19 -5.31
N GLU A 300 -4.38 48.22 -6.30
CA GLU A 300 -3.80 49.43 -6.84
C GLU A 300 -4.87 50.33 -7.52
N VAL A 301 -5.76 49.70 -8.31
CA VAL A 301 -6.90 50.40 -8.94
C VAL A 301 -7.86 51.00 -7.89
N ILE A 302 -8.20 50.23 -6.86
CA ILE A 302 -9.02 50.70 -5.75
C ILE A 302 -8.34 51.89 -5.06
N LYS A 303 -7.06 51.84 -4.78
CA LYS A 303 -6.27 52.89 -4.17
C LYS A 303 -6.30 54.17 -4.99
N LYS A 304 -6.10 54.08 -6.31
CA LYS A 304 -6.18 55.22 -7.26
C LYS A 304 -7.58 55.82 -7.29
N LEU A 305 -8.63 55.00 -7.34
CA LEU A 305 -10.03 55.51 -7.35
C LEU A 305 -10.40 56.27 -6.06
N LYS A 306 -9.91 55.80 -4.89
CA LYS A 306 -10.11 56.48 -3.61
C LYS A 306 -9.35 57.82 -3.55
N GLN A 307 -8.19 57.96 -4.20
CA GLN A 307 -7.42 59.23 -4.25
C GLN A 307 -8.15 60.34 -5.03
N PHE A 308 -8.97 60.02 -6.04
CA PHE A 308 -9.70 61.01 -6.82
C PHE A 308 -10.83 61.71 -6.09
N ASN A 309 -11.19 61.30 -4.88
CA ASN A 309 -12.14 61.89 -3.93
C ASN A 309 -13.48 62.40 -4.53
N ARG A 310 -13.93 61.82 -5.67
CA ARG A 310 -15.23 62.10 -6.29
C ARG A 310 -16.19 60.98 -5.88
N GLU A 311 -17.42 61.34 -5.51
CA GLU A 311 -18.46 60.41 -5.03
C GLU A 311 -18.64 59.19 -5.97
N LYS A 312 -18.65 59.43 -7.29
CA LYS A 312 -18.75 58.36 -8.31
C LYS A 312 -17.53 57.42 -8.31
N SER A 313 -16.33 57.95 -8.01
CA SER A 313 -15.09 57.15 -7.94
C SER A 313 -15.06 56.32 -6.65
N ILE A 314 -15.53 56.87 -5.54
CA ILE A 314 -15.63 56.16 -4.25
C ILE A 314 -16.60 54.98 -4.38
N LYS A 315 -17.83 55.18 -4.94
CA LYS A 315 -18.80 54.10 -5.18
C LYS A 315 -18.23 52.98 -6.04
N ARG A 316 -17.41 53.31 -7.07
CA ARG A 316 -16.73 52.31 -7.91
C ARG A 316 -15.63 51.58 -7.14
N ALA A 317 -14.89 52.26 -6.26
CA ALA A 317 -13.91 51.64 -5.42
C ALA A 317 -14.52 50.65 -4.45
N GLU A 318 -15.60 51.02 -3.76
CA GLU A 318 -16.37 50.16 -2.85
C GLU A 318 -16.93 48.91 -3.56
N SER A 319 -17.48 49.07 -4.76
CA SER A 319 -17.99 47.94 -5.53
C SER A 319 -16.86 46.93 -5.88
N ARG A 320 -15.66 47.42 -6.28
CA ARG A 320 -14.50 46.55 -6.56
C ARG A 320 -13.94 45.90 -5.29
N GLU A 321 -13.91 46.62 -4.18
CA GLU A 321 -13.49 46.10 -2.87
C GLU A 321 -14.39 44.95 -2.40
N LYS A 322 -15.72 45.11 -2.55
CA LYS A 322 -16.71 44.05 -2.30
C LYS A 322 -16.51 42.85 -3.23
N ALA A 323 -16.15 43.06 -4.49
CA ALA A 323 -15.84 41.99 -5.41
C ALA A 323 -14.53 41.27 -5.04
N LEU A 324 -13.49 42.02 -4.63
CA LEU A 324 -12.20 41.48 -4.21
C LEU A 324 -12.34 40.60 -2.94
N ASN A 325 -13.15 41.05 -1.97
CA ASN A 325 -13.39 40.31 -0.72
C ASN A 325 -14.21 39.02 -0.92
N LYS A 326 -14.82 38.84 -2.10
CA LYS A 326 -15.51 37.57 -2.46
C LYS A 326 -14.61 36.55 -3.16
N ILE A 327 -13.37 36.93 -3.49
CA ILE A 327 -12.42 36.00 -4.15
C ILE A 327 -11.90 35.05 -3.10
N ASP A 328 -12.08 33.75 -3.31
CA ASP A 328 -11.41 32.71 -2.53
C ASP A 328 -9.90 32.78 -2.85
N VAL A 329 -9.11 33.21 -1.90
CA VAL A 329 -7.65 33.31 -2.07
C VAL A 329 -7.07 31.91 -2.12
N LEU A 330 -6.32 31.60 -3.19
CA LEU A 330 -5.60 30.35 -3.30
C LEU A 330 -4.46 30.34 -2.28
N GLU A 331 -4.29 29.23 -1.59
CA GLU A 331 -3.13 29.02 -0.73
C GLU A 331 -1.87 28.83 -1.57
N LYS A 332 -0.75 29.37 -1.08
CA LYS A 332 0.54 29.16 -1.75
C LYS A 332 0.85 27.65 -1.76
N PRO A 333 1.07 27.02 -2.92
CA PRO A 333 1.52 25.64 -2.96
C PRO A 333 2.81 25.50 -2.15
N THR A 334 2.82 24.58 -1.19
CA THR A 334 4.00 24.33 -0.36
C THR A 334 5.14 23.83 -1.22
N GLU A 335 6.25 24.54 -1.19
CA GLU A 335 7.54 24.09 -1.74
C GLU A 335 8.10 23.03 -0.78
N TYR A 336 7.72 21.78 -0.97
CA TYR A 336 8.39 20.70 -0.28
C TYR A 336 9.74 20.49 -0.92
N ASN A 337 10.79 21.01 -0.27
CA ASN A 337 12.17 20.71 -0.60
C ASN A 337 12.41 19.20 -0.39
N LEU A 338 12.35 18.42 -1.46
CA LEU A 338 12.89 17.06 -1.51
C LEU A 338 14.43 17.04 -1.40
N SER A 339 15.05 18.18 -1.12
CA SER A 339 16.52 18.36 -1.02
C SER A 339 17.14 17.83 0.26
N LEU A 340 16.38 17.20 1.17
CA LEU A 340 16.94 16.64 2.41
C LEU A 340 17.09 15.11 2.38
N ILE A 341 16.90 14.48 1.25
CA ILE A 341 17.41 13.11 1.08
C ILE A 341 18.76 13.25 0.39
N HIS A 342 19.82 13.34 1.17
CA HIS A 342 21.18 13.20 0.69
C HIS A 342 21.27 11.93 -0.17
N ILE A 343 21.48 12.15 -1.46
CA ILE A 343 22.01 11.13 -2.35
C ILE A 343 23.43 10.89 -1.85
N SER A 344 23.64 9.89 -1.00
CA SER A 344 24.94 9.28 -0.91
C SER A 344 25.15 8.58 -2.25
N GLU A 345 25.88 9.23 -3.16
CA GLU A 345 26.41 8.54 -4.35
C GLU A 345 27.15 7.29 -3.86
N PRO A 346 26.90 6.15 -4.47
CA PRO A 346 27.73 4.98 -4.20
C PRO A 346 29.16 5.33 -4.63
N THR A 347 30.02 5.52 -3.67
CA THR A 347 31.48 5.53 -3.89
C THR A 347 31.83 4.22 -4.60
N ARG A 348 32.49 4.41 -5.76
CA ARG A 348 33.06 3.34 -6.60
C ARG A 348 33.99 2.43 -5.83
#